data_2a0ac7248c1415b5645181b80d641e62
#
_entry.id   2a0ac7248c1415b5645181b80d641e62
#
_cell.length_a   1.000
_cell.length_b   1.000
_cell.length_c   1.000
_cell.angle_alpha   90.00
_cell.angle_beta   90.00
_cell.angle_gamma   90.00
#
_symmetry.space_group_name_H-M   'P 1'
#
loop_
_entity.id
_entity.type
_entity.pdbx_description
1 polymer ?
#
loop_
_entity_poly.entity_id
_entity_poly.type
_entity_poly.pdbx_seq_one_letter_code
_entity_poly.pdbx_strand_id
1 'polypeptide(L)'
;FGDNREVADVLFNANKWWIAVNSGITGTNRTEGQIYLYDGGALSSVLDDETGVGVQRIGFLYRLNGIIYVAYQDLSSAGFIIGYISGTQIKPLSRFTGDLPNFAQKTLYKSTILFLSSGLVFSAGALIPDLPFQLSQIADGGFTTVGAIAAPFGTPMISSTQTVSEVTSYKIAKFSGYDTNCSWKSIIFPVSLGKMKGYIDDVVVLTKALGANARADLTIEADQAVTTSNSMSITGTGKTRHLFSATGLSGIEDFRVALSWANGNATNDCPIRKILIQGHFEENA
;
A
#
# COMPACT_ATOMS: atom_id res chain seq x y z
N PHE A 1 -14.62 13.35 27.13
CA PHE A 1 -15.45 12.55 26.22
C PHE A 1 -16.53 11.85 27.07
N GLY A 2 -17.78 11.81 26.60
CA GLY A 2 -18.88 11.14 27.32
C GLY A 2 -18.71 9.62 27.36
N ASP A 3 -19.60 8.95 28.08
CA ASP A 3 -19.68 7.50 28.19
C ASP A 3 -19.80 6.88 26.78
N ASN A 4 -19.20 5.71 26.55
CA ASN A 4 -19.16 4.98 25.28
C ASN A 4 -18.28 5.59 24.16
N ARG A 5 -17.27 6.40 24.51
CA ARG A 5 -16.26 6.86 23.56
C ARG A 5 -14.91 6.23 23.83
N GLU A 6 -14.29 5.73 22.78
CA GLU A 6 -12.96 5.13 22.80
C GLU A 6 -11.99 6.02 22.05
N VAL A 7 -10.85 6.35 22.63
CA VAL A 7 -9.74 6.98 21.91
C VAL A 7 -9.06 5.89 21.07
N ALA A 8 -9.23 5.97 19.75
CA ALA A 8 -8.66 5.00 18.83
C ALA A 8 -7.16 5.24 18.60
N ASP A 9 -6.77 6.52 18.51
CA ASP A 9 -5.36 6.89 18.31
C ASP A 9 -5.13 8.37 18.62
N VAL A 10 -3.87 8.71 18.88
CA VAL A 10 -3.44 10.09 19.16
C VAL A 10 -2.16 10.38 18.38
N LEU A 11 -2.13 11.51 17.67
CA LEU A 11 -0.99 11.94 16.88
C LEU A 11 -0.64 13.40 17.19
N PHE A 12 0.64 13.66 17.47
CA PHE A 12 1.14 15.03 17.63
C PHE A 12 1.69 15.53 16.29
N ASN A 13 1.15 16.66 15.81
CA ASN A 13 1.60 17.28 14.57
C ASN A 13 1.40 18.80 14.60
N ALA A 14 2.42 19.56 14.19
CA ALA A 14 2.40 21.02 14.10
C ALA A 14 1.92 21.70 15.41
N ASN A 15 2.47 21.28 16.55
CA ASN A 15 2.14 21.77 17.90
C ASN A 15 0.69 21.54 18.32
N LYS A 16 0.00 20.60 17.69
CA LYS A 16 -1.37 20.23 18.01
C LYS A 16 -1.52 18.73 18.15
N TRP A 17 -2.46 18.31 19.00
CA TRP A 17 -2.82 16.92 19.15
C TRP A 17 -4.02 16.61 18.26
N TRP A 18 -3.87 15.60 17.42
CA TRP A 18 -4.93 15.01 16.63
C TRP A 18 -5.40 13.78 17.36
N ILE A 19 -6.68 13.73 17.72
CA ILE A 19 -7.25 12.70 18.58
C ILE A 19 -8.38 12.02 17.81
N ALA A 20 -8.17 10.76 17.44
CA ALA A 20 -9.20 9.93 16.84
C ALA A 20 -10.05 9.28 17.92
N VAL A 21 -11.35 9.41 17.80
CA VAL A 21 -12.33 8.91 18.78
C VAL A 21 -13.39 8.12 18.06
N ASN A 22 -13.68 6.92 18.55
CA ASN A 22 -14.82 6.14 18.13
C ASN A 22 -15.91 6.24 19.20
N SER A 23 -17.12 6.57 18.80
CA SER A 23 -18.29 6.50 19.67
C SER A 23 -19.10 5.25 19.33
N GLY A 24 -19.33 4.39 20.31
CA GLY A 24 -20.19 3.22 20.16
C GLY A 24 -21.51 3.44 20.87
N ILE A 25 -22.62 3.23 20.19
CA ILE A 25 -23.92 3.05 20.85
C ILE A 25 -24.10 1.54 20.99
N THR A 26 -24.08 1.06 22.23
CA THR A 26 -24.40 -0.33 22.56
C THR A 26 -25.80 -0.66 22.06
N GLY A 27 -25.93 -1.63 21.15
CA GLY A 27 -27.20 -2.15 20.67
C GLY A 27 -27.61 -1.77 19.25
N THR A 28 -26.91 -0.84 18.62
CA THR A 28 -26.99 -0.59 17.18
C THR A 28 -25.57 -0.53 16.64
N ASN A 29 -25.27 -1.18 15.52
CA ASN A 29 -23.96 -1.21 14.88
C ASN A 29 -23.49 0.18 14.32
N ARG A 30 -23.90 1.26 14.95
CA ARG A 30 -23.47 2.62 14.59
C ARG A 30 -22.34 3.03 15.53
N THR A 31 -21.14 2.81 15.08
CA THR A 31 -19.97 3.51 15.58
C THR A 31 -19.78 4.75 14.70
N GLU A 32 -19.51 5.87 15.33
CA GLU A 32 -19.20 7.11 14.65
C GLU A 32 -17.74 7.47 14.93
N GLY A 33 -16.92 7.56 13.89
CA GLY A 33 -15.53 7.96 14.01
C GLY A 33 -15.39 9.47 13.86
N GLN A 34 -14.77 10.12 14.84
CA GLN A 34 -14.51 11.56 14.85
C GLN A 34 -13.02 11.84 15.04
N ILE A 35 -12.53 12.93 14.46
CA ILE A 35 -11.18 13.43 14.69
C ILE A 35 -11.28 14.81 15.32
N TYR A 36 -10.60 14.95 16.43
CA TYR A 36 -10.51 16.22 17.17
C TYR A 36 -9.11 16.78 17.11
N LEU A 37 -9.03 18.10 17.11
CA LEU A 37 -7.79 18.86 17.22
C LEU A 37 -7.76 19.57 18.55
N TYR A 38 -6.67 19.38 19.31
CA TYR A 38 -6.43 20.07 20.57
C TYR A 38 -5.12 20.85 20.48
N ASP A 39 -5.17 22.15 20.76
CA ASP A 39 -4.04 23.07 20.66
C ASP A 39 -3.52 23.58 22.01
N GLY A 40 -3.99 22.96 23.10
CA GLY A 40 -3.66 23.37 24.47
C GLY A 40 -4.73 24.25 25.13
N GLY A 41 -5.71 24.76 24.38
CA GLY A 41 -6.79 25.59 24.89
C GLY A 41 -8.18 25.06 24.54
N ALA A 42 -8.39 24.75 23.30
CA ALA A 42 -9.70 24.31 22.79
C ALA A 42 -9.61 22.93 22.11
N LEU A 43 -10.69 22.18 22.21
CA LEU A 43 -10.91 20.95 21.45
C LEU A 43 -11.93 21.25 20.34
N SER A 44 -11.51 21.08 19.09
CA SER A 44 -12.38 21.30 17.92
C SER A 44 -12.49 20.05 17.07
N SER A 45 -13.68 19.78 16.50
CA SER A 45 -13.86 18.73 15.51
C SER A 45 -13.15 19.12 14.22
N VAL A 46 -12.48 18.15 13.59
CA VAL A 46 -11.80 18.34 12.30
C VAL A 46 -12.70 17.91 11.14
N LEU A 47 -13.45 16.84 11.34
CA LEU A 47 -14.31 16.31 10.28
C LEU A 47 -15.64 17.03 10.26
N ASP A 48 -16.05 17.40 9.06
CA ASP A 48 -17.35 17.98 8.79
C ASP A 48 -18.37 16.86 8.52
N ASP A 49 -19.39 16.77 9.33
CA ASP A 49 -20.44 15.74 9.22
C ASP A 49 -21.29 15.89 7.96
N GLU A 50 -21.26 17.06 7.30
CA GLU A 50 -22.06 17.34 6.10
C GLU A 50 -21.52 16.66 4.82
N THR A 51 -20.33 16.07 4.85
CA THR A 51 -19.68 15.58 3.62
C THR A 51 -20.09 14.20 3.15
N GLY A 52 -21.05 13.55 3.82
CA GLY A 52 -21.69 12.31 3.34
C GLY A 52 -20.79 11.05 3.33
N VAL A 53 -19.53 11.17 3.73
CA VAL A 53 -18.67 10.02 3.98
C VAL A 53 -18.80 9.66 5.45
N GLY A 54 -19.82 8.89 5.78
CA GLY A 54 -20.02 8.41 7.13
C GLY A 54 -18.82 7.59 7.58
N VAL A 55 -17.91 8.21 8.34
CA VAL A 55 -16.83 7.49 8.99
C VAL A 55 -17.42 6.71 10.13
N GLN A 56 -17.50 5.40 9.97
CA GLN A 56 -18.08 4.53 10.97
C GLN A 56 -17.09 4.29 12.12
N ARG A 57 -15.83 4.04 11.79
CA ARG A 57 -14.80 3.73 12.77
C ARG A 57 -13.42 4.15 12.27
N ILE A 58 -12.59 4.68 13.16
CA ILE A 58 -11.20 5.02 12.90
C ILE A 58 -10.32 3.97 13.58
N GLY A 59 -9.34 3.46 12.86
CA GLY A 59 -8.36 2.52 13.37
C GLY A 59 -7.10 3.21 13.87
N PHE A 60 -6.51 4.06 13.02
CA PHE A 60 -5.31 4.81 13.40
C PHE A 60 -5.16 6.12 12.60
N LEU A 61 -4.37 7.02 13.15
CA LEU A 61 -3.84 8.20 12.49
C LEU A 61 -2.34 8.03 12.22
N TYR A 62 -1.86 8.65 11.15
CA TYR A 62 -0.45 8.58 10.81
C TYR A 62 0.04 9.82 10.06
N ARG A 63 1.24 10.29 10.39
CA ARG A 63 1.88 11.41 9.69
C ARG A 63 3.00 10.92 8.79
N LEU A 64 2.93 11.29 7.51
CA LEU A 64 4.00 11.06 6.55
C LEU A 64 4.15 12.30 5.66
N ASN A 65 5.37 12.84 5.58
CA ASN A 65 5.70 14.01 4.75
C ASN A 65 4.75 15.22 4.99
N GLY A 66 4.36 15.45 6.24
CA GLY A 66 3.48 16.56 6.62
C GLY A 66 1.99 16.30 6.41
N ILE A 67 1.62 15.23 5.74
CA ILE A 67 0.23 14.83 5.51
C ILE A 67 -0.21 13.86 6.61
N ILE A 68 -1.43 14.01 7.10
CA ILE A 68 -2.03 13.07 8.05
C ILE A 68 -2.90 12.07 7.28
N TYR A 69 -2.51 10.82 7.37
CA TYR A 69 -3.25 9.68 6.84
C TYR A 69 -4.11 9.05 7.93
N VAL A 70 -5.18 8.42 7.52
CA VAL A 70 -6.13 7.77 8.42
C VAL A 70 -6.56 6.42 7.87
N ALA A 71 -6.59 5.40 8.73
CA ALA A 71 -7.25 4.14 8.44
C ALA A 71 -8.65 4.17 9.05
N TYR A 72 -9.68 3.93 8.26
CA TYR A 72 -11.07 4.03 8.71
C TYR A 72 -12.00 3.05 7.98
N GLN A 73 -13.13 2.76 8.60
CA GLN A 73 -14.27 2.09 7.96
C GLN A 73 -15.34 3.12 7.63
N ASP A 74 -15.99 2.95 6.49
CA ASP A 74 -17.20 3.67 6.12
C ASP A 74 -18.45 2.81 6.34
N LEU A 75 -19.63 3.42 6.24
CA LEU A 75 -20.91 2.75 6.44
C LEU A 75 -21.27 1.73 5.34
N SER A 76 -20.56 1.74 4.23
CA SER A 76 -20.99 1.08 3.00
C SER A 76 -20.36 -0.29 2.73
N SER A 77 -19.34 -0.73 3.48
CA SER A 77 -18.60 -1.91 3.06
C SER A 77 -17.89 -2.68 4.15
N ALA A 78 -17.71 -3.97 3.89
CA ALA A 78 -16.71 -4.80 4.57
C ALA A 78 -15.29 -4.31 4.23
N GLY A 79 -14.39 -4.30 5.21
CA GLY A 79 -13.02 -3.85 5.06
C GLY A 79 -12.77 -2.43 5.59
N PHE A 80 -11.68 -1.83 5.14
CA PHE A 80 -11.29 -0.48 5.57
C PHE A 80 -10.68 0.32 4.43
N ILE A 81 -10.52 1.62 4.66
CA ILE A 81 -9.97 2.56 3.70
C ILE A 81 -8.75 3.23 4.34
N ILE A 82 -7.69 3.39 3.55
CA ILE A 82 -6.64 4.37 3.84
C ILE A 82 -6.96 5.64 3.07
N GLY A 83 -7.04 6.75 3.79
CA GLY A 83 -7.24 8.08 3.23
C GLY A 83 -6.30 9.09 3.86
N TYR A 84 -6.43 10.34 3.46
CA TYR A 84 -5.71 11.47 4.06
C TYR A 84 -6.64 12.64 4.37
N ILE A 85 -6.28 13.41 5.37
CA ILE A 85 -7.05 14.58 5.80
C ILE A 85 -6.68 15.78 4.91
N SER A 86 -7.70 16.40 4.32
CA SER A 86 -7.59 17.61 3.51
C SER A 86 -8.67 18.60 3.95
N GLY A 87 -8.27 19.65 4.67
CA GLY A 87 -9.22 20.55 5.33
C GLY A 87 -10.05 19.80 6.38
N THR A 88 -11.37 19.81 6.23
CA THR A 88 -12.34 19.15 7.11
C THR A 88 -12.81 17.79 6.58
N GLN A 89 -12.18 17.28 5.53
CA GLN A 89 -12.59 16.05 4.85
C GLN A 89 -11.50 14.99 4.86
N ILE A 90 -11.91 13.72 4.82
CA ILE A 90 -11.03 12.62 4.49
C ILE A 90 -11.16 12.32 3.01
N LYS A 91 -10.03 12.36 2.29
CA LYS A 91 -9.94 11.95 0.88
C LYS A 91 -9.50 10.49 0.84
N PRO A 92 -10.34 9.58 0.33
CA PRO A 92 -9.98 8.17 0.21
C PRO A 92 -8.85 7.97 -0.82
N LEU A 93 -7.93 7.07 -0.53
CA LEU A 93 -6.84 6.67 -1.44
C LEU A 93 -7.03 5.25 -1.93
N SER A 94 -7.25 4.32 -1.01
CA SER A 94 -7.40 2.91 -1.37
C SER A 94 -8.24 2.17 -0.36
N ARG A 95 -9.01 1.18 -0.85
CA ARG A 95 -9.83 0.28 -0.05
C ARG A 95 -9.17 -1.09 0.04
N PHE A 96 -9.27 -1.69 1.21
CA PHE A 96 -8.74 -3.00 1.55
C PHE A 96 -9.85 -3.91 2.03
N THR A 97 -9.74 -5.19 1.71
CA THR A 97 -10.50 -6.24 2.37
C THR A 97 -9.74 -6.68 3.62
N GLY A 98 -10.43 -6.92 4.71
CA GLY A 98 -9.84 -7.36 5.97
C GLY A 98 -10.20 -6.46 7.14
N ASP A 99 -9.63 -6.76 8.30
CA ASP A 99 -9.94 -6.07 9.54
C ASP A 99 -9.30 -4.68 9.59
N LEU A 100 -10.03 -3.72 10.14
CA LEU A 100 -9.50 -2.39 10.38
C LEU A 100 -8.32 -2.45 11.36
N PRO A 101 -7.10 -2.07 10.95
CA PRO A 101 -5.95 -2.07 11.84
C PRO A 101 -6.07 -0.98 12.91
N ASN A 102 -5.67 -1.31 14.14
CA ASN A 102 -5.66 -0.37 15.26
C ASN A 102 -4.30 0.34 15.43
N PHE A 103 -4.19 1.23 16.41
CA PHE A 103 -2.98 2.02 16.66
C PHE A 103 -1.72 1.17 16.95
N ALA A 104 -1.86 -0.03 17.53
CA ALA A 104 -0.73 -0.92 17.81
C ALA A 104 -0.29 -1.70 16.57
N GLN A 105 -1.12 -1.74 15.55
CA GLN A 105 -0.89 -2.45 14.29
C GLN A 105 -0.26 -1.58 13.20
N LYS A 106 0.38 -0.48 13.58
CA LYS A 106 1.12 0.40 12.66
C LYS A 106 2.49 0.76 13.21
N THR A 107 3.43 1.01 12.34
CA THR A 107 4.75 1.53 12.69
C THR A 107 5.38 2.29 11.53
N LEU A 108 6.30 3.21 11.86
CA LEU A 108 7.16 3.84 10.85
C LEU A 108 8.31 2.91 10.50
N TYR A 109 8.52 2.70 9.23
CA TYR A 109 9.70 2.01 8.73
C TYR A 109 10.27 2.77 7.54
N LYS A 110 11.45 3.37 7.73
CA LYS A 110 12.06 4.28 6.73
C LYS A 110 11.08 5.43 6.41
N SER A 111 10.70 5.58 5.15
CA SER A 111 9.75 6.60 4.67
C SER A 111 8.34 6.05 4.41
N THR A 112 8.01 4.89 4.97
CA THR A 112 6.70 4.24 4.79
C THR A 112 6.07 3.88 6.11
N ILE A 113 4.76 3.74 6.11
CA ILE A 113 4.00 3.13 7.20
C ILE A 113 3.92 1.64 6.94
N LEU A 114 4.28 0.83 7.91
CA LEU A 114 3.90 -0.57 7.92
C LEU A 114 2.67 -0.74 8.80
N PHE A 115 1.71 -1.51 8.34
CA PHE A 115 0.54 -1.86 9.14
C PHE A 115 0.09 -3.31 8.90
N LEU A 116 -0.63 -3.83 9.88
CA LEU A 116 -1.13 -5.20 9.89
C LEU A 116 -2.62 -5.22 9.67
N SER A 117 -3.11 -6.12 8.82
CA SER A 117 -4.54 -6.42 8.69
C SER A 117 -4.72 -7.87 8.32
N SER A 118 -5.59 -8.59 9.04
CA SER A 118 -5.97 -9.99 8.77
C SER A 118 -4.78 -10.92 8.48
N GLY A 119 -3.70 -10.81 9.26
CA GLY A 119 -2.51 -11.65 9.10
C GLY A 119 -1.51 -11.20 8.02
N LEU A 120 -1.85 -10.17 7.26
CA LEU A 120 -1.02 -9.61 6.20
C LEU A 120 -0.30 -8.35 6.67
N VAL A 121 0.85 -8.09 6.09
CA VAL A 121 1.63 -6.86 6.31
C VAL A 121 1.57 -6.00 5.08
N PHE A 122 1.16 -4.76 5.26
CA PHE A 122 1.08 -3.75 4.21
C PHE A 122 2.10 -2.65 4.43
N SER A 123 2.54 -2.06 3.33
CA SER A 123 3.35 -0.84 3.30
C SER A 123 2.58 0.27 2.61
N ALA A 124 2.54 1.44 3.23
CA ALA A 124 1.92 2.63 2.68
C ALA A 124 2.87 3.83 2.76
N GLY A 125 3.08 4.52 1.65
CA GLY A 125 3.95 5.69 1.61
C GLY A 125 4.68 5.85 0.29
N ALA A 126 5.66 6.76 0.28
CA ALA A 126 6.57 6.97 -0.82
C ALA A 126 7.97 6.54 -0.40
N LEU A 127 8.64 5.73 -1.20
CA LEU A 127 10.02 5.30 -0.95
C LEU A 127 11.00 6.49 -1.00
N ILE A 128 10.66 7.49 -1.80
CA ILE A 128 11.37 8.77 -1.93
C ILE A 128 10.29 9.88 -1.84
N PRO A 129 10.57 11.04 -1.23
CA PRO A 129 9.57 12.10 -1.03
C PRO A 129 8.84 12.56 -2.29
N ASP A 130 9.49 12.52 -3.45
CA ASP A 130 8.93 12.98 -4.72
C ASP A 130 8.17 11.89 -5.50
N LEU A 131 8.13 10.66 -4.98
CA LEU A 131 7.35 9.59 -5.58
C LEU A 131 5.90 9.63 -5.10
N PRO A 132 4.95 9.19 -5.95
CA PRO A 132 3.57 9.08 -5.53
C PRO A 132 3.42 8.09 -4.37
N PHE A 133 2.41 8.35 -3.54
CA PHE A 133 2.05 7.45 -2.45
C PHE A 133 1.68 6.08 -3.01
N GLN A 134 2.32 5.05 -2.49
CA GLN A 134 2.11 3.66 -2.90
C GLN A 134 1.58 2.84 -1.75
N LEU A 135 0.71 1.90 -2.06
CA LEU A 135 0.15 0.92 -1.15
C LEU A 135 0.46 -0.47 -1.68
N SER A 136 1.10 -1.30 -0.88
CA SER A 136 1.43 -2.65 -1.28
C SER A 136 1.40 -3.62 -0.11
N GLN A 137 0.94 -4.83 -0.35
CA GLN A 137 1.18 -5.95 0.55
C GLN A 137 2.65 -6.35 0.43
N ILE A 138 3.36 -6.41 1.53
CA ILE A 138 4.80 -6.69 1.55
C ILE A 138 5.13 -8.05 2.16
N ALA A 139 4.24 -8.63 2.94
CA ALA A 139 4.44 -9.97 3.50
C ALA A 139 3.09 -10.64 3.82
N ASP A 140 3.10 -11.96 3.69
CA ASP A 140 2.12 -12.87 4.26
C ASP A 140 2.86 -13.73 5.30
N GLY A 141 2.54 -13.51 6.56
CA GLY A 141 3.25 -14.20 7.65
C GLY A 141 2.69 -15.57 8.01
N GLY A 142 1.60 -15.99 7.38
CA GLY A 142 0.88 -17.23 7.78
C GLY A 142 0.41 -17.17 9.24
N PHE A 143 0.15 -15.98 9.78
CA PHE A 143 -0.27 -15.80 11.16
C PHE A 143 -1.76 -16.09 11.33
N THR A 144 -2.14 -16.76 12.41
CA THR A 144 -3.56 -16.93 12.77
C THR A 144 -4.16 -15.61 13.24
N THR A 145 -3.44 -14.89 14.09
CA THR A 145 -3.78 -13.54 14.51
C THR A 145 -2.53 -12.68 14.57
N VAL A 146 -2.70 -11.39 14.37
CA VAL A 146 -1.63 -10.39 14.53
C VAL A 146 -1.98 -9.47 15.69
N GLY A 147 -1.01 -9.16 16.52
CA GLY A 147 -1.16 -8.24 17.65
C GLY A 147 -0.67 -6.84 17.29
N ALA A 148 0.62 -6.63 17.39
CA ALA A 148 1.25 -5.34 17.19
C ALA A 148 2.43 -5.43 16.22
N ILE A 149 2.78 -4.30 15.59
CA ILE A 149 4.00 -4.14 14.82
C ILE A 149 4.81 -2.97 15.38
N ALA A 150 6.11 -3.17 15.47
CA ALA A 150 7.06 -2.13 15.83
C ALA A 150 8.33 -2.28 14.99
N ALA A 151 9.09 -1.21 14.83
CA ALA A 151 10.37 -1.25 14.12
C ALA A 151 11.52 -0.75 15.00
N PRO A 152 11.83 -1.45 16.12
CA PRO A 152 12.93 -1.07 16.98
C PRO A 152 14.25 -1.19 16.19
N PHE A 153 15.09 -0.16 16.33
CA PHE A 153 16.39 -0.12 15.66
C PHE A 153 16.33 -0.33 14.13
N GLY A 154 15.21 0.04 13.50
CA GLY A 154 15.05 -0.09 12.05
C GLY A 154 14.75 -1.50 11.55
N THR A 155 14.41 -2.44 12.41
CA THR A 155 14.00 -3.79 12.03
C THR A 155 12.53 -4.01 12.41
N PRO A 156 11.62 -4.21 11.46
CA PRO A 156 10.24 -4.49 11.78
C PRO A 156 10.09 -5.83 12.50
N MET A 157 9.32 -5.80 13.57
CA MET A 157 8.96 -6.96 14.39
C MET A 157 7.45 -7.00 14.56
N ILE A 158 6.88 -8.18 14.55
CA ILE A 158 5.45 -8.44 14.64
C ILE A 158 5.19 -9.41 15.78
N SER A 159 4.27 -9.04 16.67
CA SER A 159 3.72 -10.01 17.62
C SER A 159 2.53 -10.74 16.98
N SER A 160 2.48 -12.04 17.12
CA SER A 160 1.47 -12.87 16.46
C SER A 160 1.18 -14.14 17.26
N THR A 161 0.05 -14.77 16.94
CA THR A 161 -0.22 -16.14 17.30
C THR A 161 -0.17 -17.05 16.07
N GLN A 162 0.26 -18.25 16.26
CA GLN A 162 0.18 -19.30 15.26
C GLN A 162 -0.41 -20.55 15.89
N THR A 163 -1.50 -21.04 15.31
CA THR A 163 -2.13 -22.30 15.74
C THR A 163 -1.83 -23.38 14.73
N VAL A 164 -1.16 -24.43 15.17
CA VAL A 164 -0.84 -25.61 14.36
C VAL A 164 -1.29 -26.83 15.15
N SER A 165 -2.12 -27.68 14.56
CA SER A 165 -2.66 -28.88 15.18
C SER A 165 -3.24 -28.63 16.58
N GLU A 166 -4.10 -27.61 16.71
CA GLU A 166 -4.78 -27.17 17.94
C GLU A 166 -3.85 -26.57 19.03
N VAL A 167 -2.56 -26.49 18.78
CA VAL A 167 -1.61 -25.84 19.69
C VAL A 167 -1.39 -24.40 19.25
N THR A 168 -1.79 -23.45 20.10
CA THR A 168 -1.53 -22.03 19.90
C THR A 168 -0.19 -21.64 20.51
N SER A 169 0.68 -21.06 19.70
CA SER A 169 1.95 -20.49 20.13
C SER A 169 1.97 -18.98 19.93
N TYR A 170 2.54 -18.25 20.88
CA TYR A 170 2.76 -16.81 20.80
C TYR A 170 4.18 -16.55 20.28
N LYS A 171 4.31 -15.69 19.28
CA LYS A 171 5.57 -15.46 18.59
C LYS A 171 5.84 -13.97 18.42
N ILE A 172 7.12 -13.63 18.43
CA ILE A 172 7.61 -12.37 17.88
C ILE A 172 8.42 -12.72 16.64
N ALA A 173 7.90 -12.34 15.48
CA ALA A 173 8.57 -12.52 14.21
C ALA A 173 9.28 -11.22 13.80
N LYS A 174 10.46 -11.34 13.22
CA LYS A 174 11.18 -10.21 12.59
C LYS A 174 11.25 -10.43 11.09
N PHE A 175 11.28 -9.32 10.35
CA PHE A 175 11.60 -9.41 8.92
C PHE A 175 13.05 -9.86 8.77
N SER A 176 13.27 -10.98 8.07
CA SER A 176 14.60 -11.50 7.76
C SER A 176 14.59 -12.11 6.37
N GLY A 177 15.54 -11.67 5.54
CA GLY A 177 15.63 -12.12 4.16
C GLY A 177 14.60 -11.46 3.24
N TYR A 178 14.39 -12.09 2.12
CA TYR A 178 13.46 -11.64 1.07
C TYR A 178 12.49 -12.77 0.75
N ASP A 179 11.29 -12.39 0.30
CA ASP A 179 10.35 -13.38 -0.23
C ASP A 179 10.95 -14.04 -1.48
N THR A 180 10.75 -15.35 -1.62
CA THR A 180 11.22 -16.09 -2.79
C THR A 180 10.36 -15.79 -4.01
N ASN A 181 9.12 -15.39 -3.82
CA ASN A 181 8.20 -15.02 -4.89
C ASN A 181 7.55 -13.68 -4.56
N CYS A 182 7.71 -12.72 -5.41
CA CYS A 182 7.17 -11.37 -5.23
C CYS A 182 6.48 -10.90 -6.50
N SER A 183 5.48 -10.04 -6.33
CA SER A 183 4.82 -9.36 -7.44
C SER A 183 4.63 -7.87 -7.15
N TRP A 184 4.61 -7.09 -8.21
CA TRP A 184 4.38 -5.66 -8.16
C TRP A 184 3.62 -5.21 -9.41
N LYS A 185 2.71 -4.26 -9.24
CA LYS A 185 2.04 -3.57 -10.35
C LYS A 185 2.21 -2.07 -10.18
N SER A 186 2.48 -1.37 -11.29
CA SER A 186 2.51 0.09 -11.30
C SER A 186 1.10 0.67 -11.22
N ILE A 187 1.03 1.98 -11.06
CA ILE A 187 -0.16 2.76 -11.43
C ILE A 187 -0.39 2.66 -12.94
N ILE A 188 -1.57 3.05 -13.37
CA ILE A 188 -1.90 3.19 -14.79
C ILE A 188 -1.28 4.49 -15.30
N PHE A 189 -0.54 4.42 -16.40
CA PHE A 189 0.04 5.56 -17.10
C PHE A 189 -0.81 5.89 -18.31
N PRO A 190 -1.47 7.06 -18.35
CA PRO A 190 -2.17 7.49 -19.55
C PRO A 190 -1.15 7.84 -20.64
N VAL A 191 -1.39 7.33 -21.84
CA VAL A 191 -0.57 7.58 -23.02
C VAL A 191 -1.41 8.05 -24.22
N SER A 192 -2.63 8.51 -23.96
CA SER A 192 -3.46 9.19 -24.95
C SER A 192 -3.46 10.69 -24.68
N LEU A 193 -3.37 11.47 -25.72
CA LEU A 193 -3.44 12.93 -25.64
C LEU A 193 -4.40 13.46 -26.70
N GLY A 194 -5.65 13.69 -26.32
CA GLY A 194 -6.68 14.13 -27.26
C GLY A 194 -7.00 13.05 -28.29
N LYS A 195 -6.68 13.32 -29.57
CA LYS A 195 -6.84 12.36 -30.67
C LYS A 195 -5.63 11.46 -30.89
N MET A 196 -4.55 11.67 -30.15
CA MET A 196 -3.33 10.89 -30.28
C MET A 196 -3.40 9.65 -29.40
N LYS A 197 -2.92 8.53 -29.92
CA LYS A 197 -2.73 7.30 -29.19
C LYS A 197 -1.26 6.98 -29.01
N GLY A 198 -0.94 6.27 -27.93
CA GLY A 198 0.42 5.91 -27.58
C GLY A 198 0.88 4.63 -28.29
N TYR A 199 2.15 4.59 -28.57
CA TYR A 199 2.86 3.44 -29.10
C TYR A 199 4.06 3.16 -28.19
N ILE A 200 4.22 1.93 -27.73
CA ILE A 200 5.40 1.52 -26.98
C ILE A 200 6.34 0.82 -27.95
N ASP A 201 7.50 1.42 -28.19
CA ASP A 201 8.48 0.89 -29.15
C ASP A 201 9.41 -0.12 -28.48
N ASP A 202 10.01 0.30 -27.38
CA ASP A 202 11.00 -0.51 -26.66
C ASP A 202 10.83 -0.44 -25.15
N VAL A 203 11.12 -1.55 -24.51
CA VAL A 203 11.23 -1.62 -23.06
C VAL A 203 12.58 -2.23 -22.69
N VAL A 204 13.37 -1.49 -21.91
CA VAL A 204 14.67 -1.97 -21.42
C VAL A 204 14.57 -2.18 -19.92
N VAL A 205 14.85 -3.39 -19.47
CA VAL A 205 14.93 -3.73 -18.05
C VAL A 205 16.39 -3.85 -17.63
N LEU A 206 16.78 -3.05 -16.65
CA LEU A 206 18.10 -3.12 -16.04
C LEU A 206 17.97 -3.90 -14.72
N THR A 207 18.82 -4.92 -14.57
CA THR A 207 18.83 -5.77 -13.38
C THR A 207 20.19 -5.72 -12.69
N LYS A 208 20.27 -6.22 -11.46
CA LYS A 208 21.52 -6.80 -10.95
C LYS A 208 21.84 -8.04 -11.76
N ALA A 209 23.06 -8.52 -11.66
CA ALA A 209 23.40 -9.85 -12.17
C ALA A 209 22.45 -10.89 -11.53
N LEU A 210 21.70 -11.60 -12.36
CA LEU A 210 20.79 -12.61 -11.88
C LEU A 210 21.58 -13.81 -11.34
N GLY A 211 21.19 -14.29 -10.17
CA GLY A 211 21.68 -15.54 -9.63
C GLY A 211 21.12 -16.77 -10.35
N ALA A 212 21.67 -17.92 -10.06
CA ALA A 212 21.11 -19.18 -10.52
C ALA A 212 19.66 -19.32 -10.04
N ASN A 213 18.77 -19.75 -10.93
CA ASN A 213 17.33 -19.93 -10.67
C ASN A 213 16.54 -18.64 -10.36
N ALA A 214 17.14 -17.46 -10.47
CA ALA A 214 16.40 -16.22 -10.40
C ALA A 214 15.68 -15.96 -11.73
N ARG A 215 14.40 -15.61 -11.64
CA ARG A 215 13.56 -15.29 -12.79
C ARG A 215 12.71 -14.07 -12.48
N ALA A 216 12.55 -13.21 -13.46
CA ALA A 216 11.56 -12.15 -13.39
C ALA A 216 10.71 -12.16 -14.65
N ASP A 217 9.40 -12.03 -14.49
CA ASP A 217 8.45 -11.90 -15.58
C ASP A 217 7.89 -10.47 -15.56
N LEU A 218 8.08 -9.76 -16.66
CA LEU A 218 7.54 -8.43 -16.91
C LEU A 218 6.38 -8.53 -17.87
N THR A 219 5.26 -7.92 -17.52
CA THR A 219 4.08 -7.79 -18.39
C THR A 219 3.72 -6.32 -18.51
N ILE A 220 3.43 -5.87 -19.73
CA ILE A 220 2.80 -4.57 -19.96
C ILE A 220 1.34 -4.86 -20.29
N GLU A 221 0.45 -4.37 -19.43
CA GLU A 221 -1.00 -4.47 -19.60
C GLU A 221 -1.48 -3.14 -20.18
N ALA A 222 -2.07 -3.15 -21.39
CA ALA A 222 -2.56 -1.96 -22.07
C ALA A 222 -4.09 -1.88 -22.02
N ASP A 223 -4.63 -0.64 -22.07
CA ASP A 223 -6.06 -0.30 -22.16
C ASP A 223 -6.92 -0.95 -21.08
N GLN A 224 -6.38 -1.06 -19.86
CA GLN A 224 -7.02 -1.73 -18.71
C GLN A 224 -7.52 -3.15 -19.04
N ALA A 225 -7.18 -3.66 -20.21
CA ALA A 225 -7.68 -4.91 -20.72
C ALA A 225 -6.72 -6.04 -20.42
N VAL A 226 -7.28 -7.11 -19.91
CA VAL A 226 -6.59 -8.40 -19.72
C VAL A 226 -6.13 -9.03 -21.04
N THR A 227 -6.58 -8.49 -22.18
CA THR A 227 -6.40 -9.11 -23.51
C THR A 227 -5.25 -8.55 -24.33
N THR A 228 -4.76 -7.36 -24.03
CA THR A 228 -3.61 -6.77 -24.72
C THR A 228 -2.44 -6.70 -23.73
N SER A 229 -1.83 -7.82 -23.46
CA SER A 229 -0.63 -7.87 -22.63
C SER A 229 0.53 -8.47 -23.42
N ASN A 230 1.67 -7.83 -23.30
CA ASN A 230 2.91 -8.40 -23.79
C ASN A 230 3.79 -8.78 -22.60
N SER A 231 4.33 -9.97 -22.58
CA SER A 231 5.09 -10.49 -21.45
C SER A 231 6.47 -10.98 -21.88
N MET A 232 7.45 -10.77 -20.98
CA MET A 232 8.82 -11.22 -21.15
C MET A 232 9.33 -11.89 -19.87
N SER A 233 9.93 -13.05 -20.03
CA SER A 233 10.69 -13.69 -18.96
C SER A 233 12.13 -13.27 -19.01
N ILE A 234 12.62 -12.70 -17.91
CA ILE A 234 14.00 -12.28 -17.71
C ILE A 234 14.71 -13.40 -16.96
N THR A 235 15.53 -14.12 -17.67
CA THR A 235 16.36 -15.20 -17.13
C THR A 235 17.81 -15.02 -17.62
N GLY A 236 18.72 -15.67 -16.98
CA GLY A 236 20.12 -15.70 -17.43
C GLY A 236 21.09 -15.09 -16.44
N THR A 237 21.95 -15.94 -15.94
CA THR A 237 23.02 -15.59 -15.00
C THR A 237 23.96 -14.55 -15.60
N GLY A 238 24.22 -13.49 -14.85
CA GLY A 238 25.20 -12.47 -15.21
C GLY A 238 24.71 -11.36 -16.16
N LYS A 239 23.55 -11.49 -16.79
CA LYS A 239 22.98 -10.41 -17.60
C LYS A 239 22.40 -9.30 -16.71
N THR A 240 22.67 -8.06 -17.12
CA THR A 240 22.21 -6.84 -16.42
C THR A 240 21.32 -5.95 -17.26
N ARG A 241 21.20 -6.21 -18.56
CA ARG A 241 20.35 -5.47 -19.49
C ARG A 241 19.53 -6.43 -20.34
N HIS A 242 18.23 -6.23 -20.37
CA HIS A 242 17.30 -7.05 -21.12
C HIS A 242 16.43 -6.13 -21.98
N LEU A 243 16.39 -6.41 -23.27
CA LEU A 243 15.53 -5.70 -24.23
C LEU A 243 14.24 -6.51 -24.42
N PHE A 244 13.15 -5.84 -24.30
CA PHE A 244 11.81 -6.38 -24.50
C PHE A 244 11.22 -5.79 -25.78
N SER A 245 10.84 -6.62 -26.71
CA SER A 245 10.17 -6.18 -27.92
C SER A 245 8.69 -5.91 -27.62
N ALA A 246 8.28 -4.67 -27.74
CA ALA A 246 6.91 -4.23 -27.46
C ALA A 246 5.95 -4.41 -28.65
N THR A 247 6.23 -5.36 -29.54
CA THR A 247 5.36 -5.62 -30.68
C THR A 247 3.92 -5.88 -30.25
N GLY A 248 2.98 -5.14 -30.81
CA GLY A 248 1.55 -5.24 -30.51
C GLY A 248 1.02 -4.25 -29.47
N LEU A 249 1.87 -3.38 -28.89
CA LEU A 249 1.45 -2.29 -28.01
C LEU A 249 1.34 -0.97 -28.80
N SER A 250 0.46 -0.98 -29.77
CA SER A 250 0.21 0.15 -30.66
C SER A 250 -1.22 0.67 -30.52
N GLY A 251 -1.39 1.98 -30.58
CA GLY A 251 -2.70 2.63 -30.51
C GLY A 251 -3.36 2.52 -29.14
N ILE A 252 -2.58 2.46 -28.06
CA ILE A 252 -3.06 2.30 -26.70
C ILE A 252 -3.43 3.63 -26.06
N GLU A 253 -4.38 3.61 -25.12
CA GLU A 253 -4.81 4.79 -24.37
C GLU A 253 -4.11 4.89 -23.02
N ASP A 254 -3.88 3.77 -22.39
CA ASP A 254 -3.14 3.67 -21.13
C ASP A 254 -2.36 2.36 -21.03
N PHE A 255 -1.43 2.30 -20.10
CA PHE A 255 -0.76 1.05 -19.75
C PHE A 255 -0.35 1.02 -18.28
N ARG A 256 -0.12 -0.18 -17.78
CA ARG A 256 0.58 -0.42 -16.51
C ARG A 256 1.59 -1.54 -16.66
N VAL A 257 2.58 -1.51 -15.79
CA VAL A 257 3.62 -2.52 -15.71
C VAL A 257 3.30 -3.48 -14.58
N ALA A 258 3.22 -4.75 -14.86
CA ALA A 258 3.15 -5.81 -13.88
C ALA A 258 4.47 -6.59 -13.88
N LEU A 259 4.96 -6.87 -12.70
CA LEU A 259 6.22 -7.56 -12.49
C LEU A 259 6.02 -8.66 -11.45
N SER A 260 6.47 -9.86 -11.76
CA SER A 260 6.63 -10.91 -10.78
C SER A 260 8.07 -11.44 -10.84
N TRP A 261 8.62 -11.84 -9.71
CA TRP A 261 9.96 -12.45 -9.70
C TRP A 261 10.07 -13.55 -8.68
N ALA A 262 10.92 -14.51 -8.99
CA ALA A 262 11.37 -15.55 -8.11
C ALA A 262 12.88 -15.40 -7.88
N ASN A 263 13.28 -15.31 -6.63
CA ASN A 263 14.68 -15.06 -6.26
C ASN A 263 15.54 -16.32 -6.23
N GLY A 264 14.94 -17.49 -6.31
CA GLY A 264 15.64 -18.77 -6.14
C GLY A 264 16.02 -19.11 -4.69
N ASN A 265 16.21 -18.10 -3.83
CA ASN A 265 16.40 -18.26 -2.38
C ASN A 265 16.05 -16.96 -1.63
N ALA A 266 15.82 -17.06 -0.34
CA ALA A 266 15.41 -15.94 0.51
C ALA A 266 16.54 -14.93 0.83
N THR A 267 17.75 -15.13 0.35
CA THR A 267 18.88 -14.22 0.57
C THR A 267 19.06 -13.19 -0.56
N ASN A 268 18.36 -13.38 -1.68
CA ASN A 268 18.43 -12.49 -2.82
C ASN A 268 17.33 -11.42 -2.73
N ASP A 269 17.71 -10.17 -2.91
CA ASP A 269 16.75 -9.06 -3.06
C ASP A 269 16.18 -9.00 -4.50
N CYS A 270 15.20 -8.12 -4.72
CA CYS A 270 14.66 -7.88 -6.06
C CYS A 270 15.79 -7.52 -7.03
N PRO A 271 15.97 -8.25 -8.12
CA PRO A 271 17.05 -8.01 -9.07
C PRO A 271 16.83 -6.78 -9.94
N ILE A 272 15.58 -6.30 -10.08
CA ILE A 272 15.25 -5.22 -11.00
C ILE A 272 15.67 -3.88 -10.42
N ARG A 273 16.42 -3.13 -11.23
CA ARG A 273 16.94 -1.80 -10.89
C ARG A 273 16.15 -0.68 -11.53
N LYS A 274 15.81 -0.86 -12.81
CA LYS A 274 15.15 0.16 -13.61
C LYS A 274 14.41 -0.48 -14.77
N ILE A 275 13.25 0.07 -15.08
CA ILE A 275 12.50 -0.22 -16.31
C ILE A 275 12.44 1.08 -17.08
N LEU A 276 12.92 1.06 -18.32
CA LEU A 276 12.87 2.18 -19.25
C LEU A 276 11.88 1.82 -20.35
N ILE A 277 10.90 2.68 -20.56
CA ILE A 277 9.89 2.50 -21.59
C ILE A 277 10.05 3.66 -22.56
N GLN A 278 10.23 3.35 -23.84
CA GLN A 278 10.27 4.32 -24.94
C GLN A 278 9.06 4.11 -25.82
N GLY A 279 8.52 5.21 -26.29
CA GLY A 279 7.35 5.19 -27.14
C GLY A 279 7.15 6.54 -27.83
N HIS A 280 6.16 6.62 -28.68
CA HIS A 280 5.76 7.84 -29.40
C HIS A 280 4.24 7.95 -29.45
N PHE A 281 3.76 9.08 -29.94
CA PHE A 281 2.34 9.34 -30.16
C PHE A 281 2.09 9.47 -31.66
N GLU A 282 0.99 8.87 -32.11
CA GLU A 282 0.48 9.06 -33.48
C GLU A 282 -0.95 9.58 -33.44
N GLU A 283 -1.28 10.45 -34.39
CA GLU A 283 -2.65 10.92 -34.59
C GLU A 283 -3.49 9.80 -35.20
N ASN A 284 -4.65 9.54 -34.62
CA ASN A 284 -5.60 8.63 -35.23
C ASN A 284 -6.08 9.22 -36.56
N ALA A 285 -5.81 8.53 -37.66
CA ALA A 285 -6.29 8.87 -38.99
C ALA A 285 -7.81 8.79 -39.10
#